data_75d754ac2d731089b77f64a8e1d7b902
#
_entry.id   75d754ac2d731089b77f64a8e1d7b902
#
_cell.length_a   1.000
_cell.length_b   1.000
_cell.length_c   1.000
_cell.angle_alpha   90.00
_cell.angle_beta   90.00
_cell.angle_gamma   90.00
#
_symmetry.space_group_name_H-M   'P 1'
#
loop_
_entity.id
_entity.type
_entity.pdbx_description
1 polymer ?
#
loop_
_entity_poly.entity_id
_entity_poly.type
_entity_poly.pdbx_seq_one_letter_code
_entity_poly.pdbx_strand_id
1 'polypeptide(L)'
;MSHTDMSRRGLLKTSFLGAAAAGATSFGLSSQAQAKQAANAQTYDAVVLGAGPAGLIAAITAHDAGAKVVVLEKRDRPDGNAIFALGSICGWGTRHQAEQGIKDTAEDFYAMMMDVSKQMGDKALNRCYTDNISAGIDWLEKDIGVKFGKIRPMPYPRLGRTCRVMGEGLTGGAQLVQKLLAACAKRGIEVKYQHKAVELIHDDLYAVKGVKAATPEGFKTFMARGGVCIATGGFSANPEMVDRYIGGWATRMVLRGSKSTTGENI
;
A
#
# COMPACT_ATOMS: atom_id res chain seq x y z
N MET A 1 -39.34 43.15 48.08
CA MET A 1 -38.73 42.55 46.97
C MET A 1 -37.78 41.48 47.48
N SER A 2 -38.17 40.20 47.43
CA SER A 2 -37.43 39.09 48.02
C SER A 2 -36.51 38.45 46.95
N HIS A 3 -35.22 38.48 47.20
CA HIS A 3 -34.23 37.71 46.46
C HIS A 3 -34.26 36.26 46.95
N THR A 4 -34.72 35.36 46.13
CA THR A 4 -34.56 33.91 46.36
C THR A 4 -33.17 33.49 45.98
N ASP A 5 -32.37 33.20 46.99
CA ASP A 5 -31.00 32.65 46.89
C ASP A 5 -31.10 31.17 46.46
N MET A 6 -30.80 30.86 45.24
CA MET A 6 -30.70 29.48 44.75
C MET A 6 -29.35 28.88 45.14
N SER A 7 -29.37 28.04 46.19
CA SER A 7 -28.20 27.35 46.71
C SER A 7 -27.51 26.48 45.63
N ARG A 8 -26.19 26.62 45.48
CA ARG A 8 -25.34 25.84 44.62
C ARG A 8 -25.45 24.30 44.77
N ARG A 9 -26.01 23.85 45.90
CA ARG A 9 -26.27 22.42 46.15
C ARG A 9 -27.53 21.88 45.44
N GLY A 10 -28.49 22.75 45.06
CA GLY A 10 -29.68 22.35 44.28
C GLY A 10 -29.36 22.10 42.81
N LEU A 11 -28.42 22.86 42.26
CA LEU A 11 -28.03 22.72 40.85
C LEU A 11 -27.25 21.42 40.57
N LEU A 12 -26.50 20.91 41.55
CA LEU A 12 -25.70 19.67 41.41
C LEU A 12 -26.56 18.40 41.47
N LYS A 13 -27.72 18.43 42.10
CA LYS A 13 -28.61 17.24 42.20
C LYS A 13 -29.44 16.99 40.94
N THR A 14 -29.77 18.02 40.19
CA THR A 14 -30.52 17.90 38.93
C THR A 14 -29.62 17.57 37.72
N SER A 15 -28.32 17.89 37.80
CA SER A 15 -27.36 17.57 36.75
C SER A 15 -26.90 16.10 36.74
N PHE A 16 -26.95 15.43 37.90
CA PHE A 16 -26.51 14.03 37.99
C PHE A 16 -27.52 12.99 37.48
N LEU A 17 -28.82 13.29 37.53
CA LEU A 17 -29.85 12.38 37.00
C LEU A 17 -29.98 12.46 35.46
N GLY A 18 -29.64 13.58 34.83
CA GLY A 18 -29.66 13.74 33.37
C GLY A 18 -28.46 13.10 32.67
N ALA A 19 -27.29 13.08 33.32
CA ALA A 19 -26.07 12.52 32.74
C ALA A 19 -26.04 10.98 32.78
N ALA A 20 -26.68 10.34 33.74
CA ALA A 20 -26.72 8.87 33.82
C ALA A 20 -27.66 8.24 32.78
N ALA A 21 -28.74 8.92 32.37
CA ALA A 21 -29.64 8.42 31.32
C ALA A 21 -29.08 8.62 29.90
N ALA A 22 -28.32 9.70 29.65
CA ALA A 22 -27.69 9.96 28.37
C ALA A 22 -26.43 9.10 28.15
N GLY A 23 -25.69 8.75 29.21
CA GLY A 23 -24.53 7.88 29.17
C GLY A 23 -24.86 6.42 28.86
N ALA A 24 -25.95 5.89 29.39
CA ALA A 24 -26.38 4.52 29.18
C ALA A 24 -26.89 4.26 27.76
N THR A 25 -27.52 5.25 27.12
CA THR A 25 -28.01 5.12 25.73
C THR A 25 -26.89 5.24 24.70
N SER A 26 -25.83 6.01 24.97
CA SER A 26 -24.67 6.11 24.04
C SER A 26 -23.77 4.88 24.10
N PHE A 27 -23.60 4.23 25.25
CA PHE A 27 -22.86 2.97 25.38
C PHE A 27 -23.59 1.78 24.73
N GLY A 28 -24.92 1.73 24.81
CA GLY A 28 -25.75 0.69 24.21
C GLY A 28 -25.78 0.77 22.67
N LEU A 29 -25.79 1.98 22.11
CA LEU A 29 -25.78 2.20 20.66
C LEU A 29 -24.41 1.91 20.02
N SER A 30 -23.32 2.18 20.73
CA SER A 30 -21.96 1.84 20.25
C SER A 30 -21.70 0.34 20.24
N SER A 31 -22.16 -0.39 21.26
CA SER A 31 -21.99 -1.85 21.32
C SER A 31 -22.84 -2.59 20.27
N GLN A 32 -24.07 -2.14 20.00
CA GLN A 32 -24.90 -2.71 18.95
C GLN A 32 -24.40 -2.40 17.54
N ALA A 33 -23.85 -1.20 17.31
CA ALA A 33 -23.22 -0.84 16.05
C ALA A 33 -21.94 -1.64 15.80
N GLN A 34 -21.12 -1.86 16.84
CA GLN A 34 -19.93 -2.72 16.78
C GLN A 34 -20.27 -4.19 16.55
N ALA A 35 -21.31 -4.71 17.24
CA ALA A 35 -21.78 -6.09 17.04
C ALA A 35 -22.33 -6.32 15.60
N LYS A 36 -23.05 -5.33 15.06
CA LYS A 36 -23.58 -5.38 13.69
C LYS A 36 -22.46 -5.25 12.63
N GLN A 37 -21.40 -4.50 12.92
CA GLN A 37 -20.19 -4.44 12.08
C GLN A 37 -19.41 -5.75 12.12
N ALA A 38 -19.29 -6.40 13.26
CA ALA A 38 -18.64 -7.71 13.41
C ALA A 38 -19.37 -8.82 12.66
N ALA A 39 -20.72 -8.78 12.63
CA ALA A 39 -21.55 -9.76 11.93
C ALA A 39 -21.39 -9.75 10.41
N ASN A 40 -20.93 -8.64 9.81
CA ASN A 40 -20.70 -8.47 8.38
C ASN A 40 -19.20 -8.46 8.01
N ALA A 41 -18.31 -8.82 8.93
CA ALA A 41 -16.88 -8.81 8.69
C ALA A 41 -16.47 -9.98 7.80
N GLN A 42 -15.83 -9.69 6.68
CA GLN A 42 -15.18 -10.69 5.85
C GLN A 42 -13.80 -11.01 6.42
N THR A 43 -13.50 -12.31 6.61
CA THR A 43 -12.25 -12.74 7.22
C THR A 43 -11.31 -13.37 6.20
N TYR A 44 -10.06 -12.91 6.22
CA TYR A 44 -8.96 -13.36 5.38
C TYR A 44 -7.75 -13.70 6.26
N ASP A 45 -6.73 -14.32 5.68
CA ASP A 45 -5.44 -14.46 6.35
C ASP A 45 -4.61 -13.18 6.20
N ALA A 46 -4.65 -12.57 5.01
CA ALA A 46 -4.01 -11.30 4.74
C ALA A 46 -4.95 -10.34 3.99
N VAL A 47 -4.94 -9.08 4.38
CA VAL A 47 -5.60 -7.97 3.67
C VAL A 47 -4.52 -7.06 3.12
N VAL A 48 -4.53 -6.84 1.81
CA VAL A 48 -3.55 -5.99 1.12
C VAL A 48 -4.22 -4.69 0.70
N LEU A 49 -3.62 -3.56 1.03
CA LEU A 49 -4.11 -2.22 0.71
C LEU A 49 -3.34 -1.65 -0.48
N GLY A 50 -4.03 -1.51 -1.61
CA GLY A 50 -3.49 -0.98 -2.87
C GLY A 50 -3.20 -2.06 -3.92
N ALA A 51 -3.72 -1.87 -5.13
CA ALA A 51 -3.53 -2.74 -6.29
C ALA A 51 -2.37 -2.27 -7.20
N GLY A 52 -1.35 -1.64 -6.63
CA GLY A 52 -0.06 -1.39 -7.27
C GLY A 52 0.80 -2.66 -7.32
N PRO A 53 1.96 -2.65 -8.02
CA PRO A 53 2.82 -3.84 -8.13
C PRO A 53 3.20 -4.44 -6.78
N ALA A 54 3.55 -3.62 -5.79
CA ALA A 54 3.92 -4.09 -4.46
C ALA A 54 2.78 -4.90 -3.80
N GLY A 55 1.55 -4.36 -3.84
CA GLY A 55 0.39 -5.04 -3.27
C GLY A 55 0.01 -6.31 -4.02
N LEU A 56 0.02 -6.27 -5.35
CA LEU A 56 -0.30 -7.44 -6.17
C LEU A 56 0.74 -8.57 -5.99
N ILE A 57 2.03 -8.23 -5.93
CA ILE A 57 3.10 -9.20 -5.66
C ILE A 57 2.94 -9.79 -4.27
N ALA A 58 2.71 -8.95 -3.24
CA ALA A 58 2.47 -9.42 -1.88
C ALA A 58 1.26 -10.36 -1.80
N ALA A 59 0.17 -10.01 -2.48
CA ALA A 59 -1.04 -10.85 -2.52
C ALA A 59 -0.78 -12.21 -3.18
N ILE A 60 -0.08 -12.22 -4.33
CA ILE A 60 0.28 -13.46 -5.03
C ILE A 60 1.18 -14.33 -4.16
N THR A 61 2.23 -13.74 -3.57
CA THR A 61 3.17 -14.47 -2.72
C THR A 61 2.50 -15.06 -1.48
N ALA A 62 1.64 -14.29 -0.81
CA ALA A 62 0.89 -14.79 0.34
C ALA A 62 -0.09 -15.91 -0.04
N HIS A 63 -0.79 -15.76 -1.17
CA HIS A 63 -1.67 -16.79 -1.70
C HIS A 63 -0.92 -18.09 -2.03
N ASP A 64 0.21 -18.00 -2.71
CA ASP A 64 1.02 -19.15 -3.10
C ASP A 64 1.64 -19.86 -1.89
N ALA A 65 1.75 -19.16 -0.75
CA ALA A 65 2.06 -19.72 0.57
C ALA A 65 0.83 -20.31 1.32
N GLY A 66 -0.35 -20.37 0.68
CA GLY A 66 -1.57 -20.96 1.22
C GLY A 66 -2.51 -20.00 1.94
N ALA A 67 -2.24 -18.68 1.95
CA ALA A 67 -3.09 -17.71 2.61
C ALA A 67 -4.34 -17.36 1.76
N LYS A 68 -5.48 -17.17 2.42
CA LYS A 68 -6.66 -16.52 1.83
C LYS A 68 -6.46 -15.01 1.85
N VAL A 69 -6.35 -14.40 0.66
CA VAL A 69 -5.98 -12.99 0.51
C VAL A 69 -7.08 -12.19 -0.18
N VAL A 70 -7.21 -10.91 0.19
CA VAL A 70 -7.97 -9.90 -0.54
C VAL A 70 -7.12 -8.66 -0.75
N VAL A 71 -7.28 -8.02 -1.92
CA VAL A 71 -6.67 -6.72 -2.22
C VAL A 71 -7.76 -5.67 -2.25
N LEU A 72 -7.57 -4.58 -1.51
CA LEU A 72 -8.47 -3.42 -1.49
C LEU A 72 -7.83 -2.25 -2.24
N GLU A 73 -8.51 -1.77 -3.28
CA GLU A 73 -8.07 -0.63 -4.08
C GLU A 73 -9.09 0.50 -3.97
N LYS A 74 -8.63 1.71 -3.67
CA LYS A 74 -9.52 2.87 -3.49
C LYS A 74 -10.15 3.38 -4.78
N ARG A 75 -9.46 3.18 -5.91
CA ARG A 75 -9.96 3.59 -7.22
C ARG A 75 -10.94 2.56 -7.79
N ASP A 76 -11.63 2.97 -8.84
CA ASP A 76 -12.53 2.13 -9.66
C ASP A 76 -11.80 1.24 -10.66
N ARG A 77 -10.49 1.35 -10.73
CA ARG A 77 -9.57 0.65 -11.63
C ARG A 77 -8.17 0.59 -11.03
N PRO A 78 -7.27 -0.24 -11.60
CA PRO A 78 -5.85 -0.20 -11.25
C PRO A 78 -5.28 1.20 -11.51
N ASP A 79 -4.60 1.75 -10.54
CA ASP A 79 -3.99 3.07 -10.61
C ASP A 79 -2.63 3.06 -9.85
N GLY A 80 -2.09 4.23 -9.55
CA GLY A 80 -0.81 4.41 -8.90
C GLY A 80 0.31 4.73 -9.88
N ASN A 81 1.47 5.05 -9.35
CA ASN A 81 2.60 5.55 -10.16
C ASN A 81 3.12 4.54 -11.18
N ALA A 82 2.94 3.25 -10.93
CA ALA A 82 3.46 2.21 -11.82
C ALA A 82 2.89 2.29 -13.23
N ILE A 83 1.59 2.60 -13.41
CA ILE A 83 0.98 2.65 -14.74
C ILE A 83 1.55 3.75 -15.64
N PHE A 84 2.16 4.78 -15.04
CA PHE A 84 2.83 5.87 -15.77
C PHE A 84 4.32 5.59 -16.00
N ALA A 85 4.87 4.57 -15.35
CA ALA A 85 6.29 4.25 -15.43
C ALA A 85 6.61 3.52 -16.74
N LEU A 86 7.85 3.72 -17.22
CA LEU A 86 8.35 3.01 -18.41
C LEU A 86 8.58 1.50 -18.18
N GLY A 87 8.46 1.03 -16.93
CA GLY A 87 8.63 -0.37 -16.55
C GLY A 87 10.08 -0.83 -16.50
N SER A 88 10.98 0.06 -16.12
CA SER A 88 12.40 -0.29 -15.92
C SER A 88 12.59 -0.84 -14.51
N ILE A 89 13.11 -2.06 -14.41
CA ILE A 89 13.47 -2.75 -13.16
C ILE A 89 14.98 -3.00 -13.23
N CYS A 90 15.71 -2.53 -12.21
CA CYS A 90 17.16 -2.73 -12.14
C CYS A 90 17.47 -4.01 -11.36
N GLY A 91 18.25 -4.90 -11.94
CA GLY A 91 18.72 -6.14 -11.31
C GLY A 91 20.12 -6.49 -11.76
N TRP A 92 20.78 -7.36 -11.02
CA TRP A 92 22.11 -7.90 -11.27
C TRP A 92 22.02 -9.41 -11.52
N GLY A 93 23.04 -9.99 -12.18
CA GLY A 93 23.13 -11.45 -12.38
C GLY A 93 21.96 -12.05 -13.16
N THR A 94 21.22 -11.23 -13.90
CA THR A 94 20.07 -11.67 -14.68
C THR A 94 20.49 -12.41 -15.95
N ARG A 95 19.62 -13.31 -16.44
CA ARG A 95 19.80 -13.95 -17.75
C ARG A 95 20.06 -12.92 -18.85
N HIS A 96 19.38 -11.80 -18.82
CA HIS A 96 19.53 -10.73 -19.81
C HIS A 96 20.91 -10.06 -19.77
N GLN A 97 21.55 -10.00 -18.61
CA GLN A 97 22.95 -9.55 -18.49
C GLN A 97 23.92 -10.60 -19.03
N ALA A 98 23.71 -11.87 -18.67
CA ALA A 98 24.54 -12.97 -19.11
C ALA A 98 24.56 -13.11 -20.64
N GLU A 99 23.42 -12.99 -21.32
CA GLU A 99 23.28 -12.99 -22.77
C GLU A 99 24.06 -11.85 -23.46
N GLN A 100 24.38 -10.79 -22.74
CA GLN A 100 25.11 -9.61 -23.23
C GLN A 100 26.54 -9.54 -22.66
N GLY A 101 27.01 -10.59 -21.99
CA GLY A 101 28.35 -10.64 -21.41
C GLY A 101 28.59 -9.69 -20.24
N ILE A 102 27.51 -9.16 -19.62
CA ILE A 102 27.61 -8.25 -18.50
C ILE A 102 27.76 -9.08 -17.22
N LYS A 103 28.88 -8.89 -16.51
CA LYS A 103 29.14 -9.48 -15.19
C LYS A 103 28.80 -8.46 -14.13
N ASP A 104 28.04 -8.87 -13.14
CA ASP A 104 27.55 -8.02 -12.06
C ASP A 104 27.28 -8.84 -10.80
N THR A 105 27.33 -8.22 -9.63
CA THR A 105 27.13 -8.88 -8.33
C THR A 105 26.14 -8.10 -7.45
N ALA A 106 25.59 -8.75 -6.45
CA ALA A 106 24.75 -8.10 -5.43
C ALA A 106 25.53 -6.99 -4.71
N GLU A 107 26.82 -7.25 -4.43
CA GLU A 107 27.67 -6.32 -3.70
C GLU A 107 27.96 -5.07 -4.52
N ASP A 108 28.28 -5.21 -5.81
CA ASP A 108 28.49 -4.07 -6.70
C ASP A 108 27.23 -3.25 -6.88
N PHE A 109 26.07 -3.92 -6.90
CA PHE A 109 24.79 -3.22 -7.00
C PHE A 109 24.44 -2.49 -5.71
N TYR A 110 24.67 -3.11 -4.56
CA TYR A 110 24.48 -2.48 -3.25
C TYR A 110 25.40 -1.27 -3.07
N ALA A 111 26.70 -1.44 -3.35
CA ALA A 111 27.66 -0.36 -3.24
C ALA A 111 27.25 0.84 -4.12
N MET A 112 26.80 0.59 -5.35
CA MET A 112 26.29 1.63 -6.23
C MET A 112 25.04 2.33 -5.66
N MET A 113 24.08 1.60 -5.11
CA MET A 113 22.87 2.21 -4.52
C MET A 113 23.23 3.12 -3.32
N MET A 114 24.18 2.70 -2.50
CA MET A 114 24.69 3.50 -1.39
C MET A 114 25.44 4.73 -1.87
N ASP A 115 26.25 4.62 -2.92
CA ASP A 115 26.96 5.76 -3.52
C ASP A 115 25.98 6.78 -4.12
N VAL A 116 25.02 6.35 -4.93
CA VAL A 116 23.97 7.21 -5.53
C VAL A 116 23.19 7.97 -4.47
N SER A 117 22.82 7.29 -3.40
CA SER A 117 22.10 7.91 -2.28
C SER A 117 23.00 8.73 -1.36
N LYS A 118 24.31 8.86 -1.68
CA LYS A 118 25.31 9.53 -0.81
C LYS A 118 25.29 8.99 0.61
N GLN A 119 25.14 7.67 0.76
CA GLN A 119 25.05 6.94 2.03
C GLN A 119 23.81 7.27 2.87
N MET A 120 22.83 8.01 2.31
CA MET A 120 21.59 8.37 3.03
C MET A 120 20.48 7.30 2.87
N GLY A 121 20.63 6.34 1.95
CA GLY A 121 19.67 5.27 1.76
C GLY A 121 19.65 4.32 2.97
N ASP A 122 18.46 3.79 3.27
CA ASP A 122 18.33 2.75 4.30
C ASP A 122 19.13 1.50 3.89
N LYS A 123 20.11 1.16 4.72
CA LYS A 123 21.05 0.06 4.42
C LYS A 123 20.36 -1.30 4.38
N ALA A 124 19.41 -1.54 5.28
CA ALA A 124 18.70 -2.82 5.35
C ALA A 124 17.75 -3.00 4.17
N LEU A 125 17.01 -1.96 3.79
CA LEU A 125 16.15 -1.98 2.62
C LEU A 125 16.95 -2.13 1.32
N ASN A 126 18.05 -1.41 1.16
CA ASN A 126 18.92 -1.54 -0.01
C ASN A 126 19.52 -2.95 -0.11
N ARG A 127 19.94 -3.54 1.01
CA ARG A 127 20.45 -4.91 1.04
C ARG A 127 19.34 -5.89 0.67
N CYS A 128 18.17 -5.78 1.29
CA CYS A 128 17.02 -6.62 0.98
C CYS A 128 16.67 -6.57 -0.51
N TYR A 129 16.67 -5.38 -1.11
CA TYR A 129 16.41 -5.23 -2.55
C TYR A 129 17.48 -5.91 -3.39
N THR A 130 18.75 -5.61 -3.15
CA THR A 130 19.85 -6.15 -3.98
C THR A 130 20.00 -7.66 -3.85
N ASP A 131 19.77 -8.23 -2.67
CA ASP A 131 19.88 -9.67 -2.46
C ASP A 131 18.74 -10.46 -3.16
N ASN A 132 17.57 -9.85 -3.35
CA ASN A 132 16.38 -10.57 -3.83
C ASN A 132 15.95 -10.21 -5.27
N ILE A 133 16.42 -9.09 -5.84
CA ILE A 133 15.85 -8.57 -7.09
C ILE A 133 16.06 -9.51 -8.30
N SER A 134 17.18 -10.22 -8.36
CA SER A 134 17.46 -11.15 -9.48
C SER A 134 16.46 -12.30 -9.50
N ALA A 135 16.21 -12.89 -8.34
CA ALA A 135 15.18 -13.92 -8.18
C ALA A 135 13.77 -13.35 -8.48
N GLY A 136 13.51 -12.10 -8.10
CA GLY A 136 12.27 -11.40 -8.41
C GLY A 136 12.05 -11.19 -9.90
N ILE A 137 13.09 -10.82 -10.67
CA ILE A 137 13.04 -10.67 -12.13
C ILE A 137 12.77 -12.04 -12.79
N ASP A 138 13.45 -13.07 -12.35
CA ASP A 138 13.25 -14.45 -12.83
C ASP A 138 11.80 -14.91 -12.57
N TRP A 139 11.28 -14.67 -11.38
CA TRP A 139 9.90 -15.00 -11.04
C TRP A 139 8.89 -14.22 -11.90
N LEU A 140 9.10 -12.92 -12.13
CA LEU A 140 8.26 -12.13 -13.03
C LEU A 140 8.23 -12.69 -14.46
N GLU A 141 9.35 -13.22 -14.97
CA GLU A 141 9.38 -13.87 -16.29
C GLU A 141 8.68 -15.22 -16.30
N LYS A 142 9.05 -16.11 -15.37
CA LYS A 142 8.67 -17.53 -15.39
C LYS A 142 7.23 -17.74 -14.93
N ASP A 143 6.84 -17.09 -13.82
CA ASP A 143 5.57 -17.35 -13.14
C ASP A 143 4.48 -16.35 -13.54
N ILE A 144 4.85 -15.08 -13.75
CA ILE A 144 3.90 -14.02 -14.11
C ILE A 144 3.79 -13.84 -15.63
N GLY A 145 4.80 -14.26 -16.37
CA GLY A 145 4.84 -14.15 -17.84
C GLY A 145 5.11 -12.72 -18.32
N VAL A 146 5.90 -11.96 -17.53
CA VAL A 146 6.43 -10.66 -17.94
C VAL A 146 7.53 -10.90 -19.00
N LYS A 147 7.51 -10.11 -20.05
CA LYS A 147 8.59 -10.13 -21.06
C LYS A 147 9.50 -8.93 -20.84
N PHE A 148 10.81 -9.18 -20.74
CA PHE A 148 11.82 -8.14 -20.68
C PHE A 148 12.56 -8.01 -22.02
N GLY A 149 12.92 -6.78 -22.37
CA GLY A 149 13.75 -6.49 -23.53
C GLY A 149 15.25 -6.59 -23.21
N LYS A 150 16.08 -6.36 -24.22
CA LYS A 150 17.53 -6.28 -24.04
C LYS A 150 17.90 -5.23 -22.99
N ILE A 151 18.92 -5.52 -22.20
CA ILE A 151 19.51 -4.57 -21.27
C ILE A 151 19.98 -3.34 -22.03
N ARG A 152 19.61 -2.17 -21.56
CA ARG A 152 20.11 -0.91 -22.07
C ARG A 152 20.92 -0.21 -20.99
N PRO A 153 22.11 0.31 -21.31
CA PRO A 153 22.84 1.14 -20.37
C PRO A 153 22.00 2.39 -20.08
N MET A 154 21.87 2.71 -18.81
CA MET A 154 21.31 3.98 -18.35
C MET A 154 22.48 4.96 -18.10
N PRO A 155 22.24 6.28 -18.18
CA PRO A 155 23.27 7.28 -17.87
C PRO A 155 23.89 7.08 -16.49
N TYR A 156 23.08 6.60 -15.56
CA TYR A 156 23.49 6.17 -14.24
C TYR A 156 22.48 5.12 -13.71
N PRO A 157 22.90 3.98 -13.21
CA PRO A 157 24.31 3.50 -13.15
C PRO A 157 24.84 3.09 -14.52
N ARG A 158 26.14 3.31 -14.75
CA ARG A 158 26.80 3.06 -16.03
C ARG A 158 26.80 1.59 -16.47
N LEU A 159 26.71 0.66 -15.52
CA LEU A 159 26.58 -0.75 -15.81
C LEU A 159 25.14 -1.08 -16.24
N GLY A 160 24.99 -1.92 -17.26
CA GLY A 160 23.68 -2.34 -17.77
C GLY A 160 22.93 -3.22 -16.77
N ARG A 161 22.06 -2.62 -15.97
CA ARG A 161 21.23 -3.30 -14.97
C ARG A 161 19.73 -3.22 -15.26
N THR A 162 19.34 -2.45 -16.27
CA THR A 162 17.94 -2.13 -16.51
C THR A 162 17.26 -3.17 -17.39
N CYS A 163 16.43 -4.00 -16.77
CA CYS A 163 15.47 -4.87 -17.43
C CYS A 163 14.20 -4.08 -17.71
N ARG A 164 13.87 -3.80 -18.96
CA ARG A 164 12.68 -3.06 -19.34
C ARG A 164 11.53 -4.00 -19.68
N VAL A 165 10.41 -3.85 -18.99
CA VAL A 165 9.18 -4.58 -19.31
C VAL A 165 8.70 -4.17 -20.70
N MET A 166 8.48 -5.16 -21.56
CA MET A 166 7.96 -4.99 -22.91
C MET A 166 6.45 -5.14 -22.93
N GLY A 167 5.78 -4.28 -23.69
CA GLY A 167 4.33 -4.32 -23.85
C GLY A 167 3.91 -3.67 -25.16
N GLU A 168 2.79 -4.11 -25.69
CA GLU A 168 2.19 -3.57 -26.91
C GLU A 168 1.11 -2.54 -26.52
N GLY A 169 1.22 -1.32 -27.05
CA GLY A 169 0.23 -0.26 -26.85
C GLY A 169 0.13 0.30 -25.43
N LEU A 170 0.97 -0.13 -24.49
CA LEU A 170 0.98 0.31 -23.08
C LEU A 170 2.39 0.69 -22.63
N THR A 171 2.47 1.48 -21.57
CA THR A 171 3.72 1.67 -20.84
C THR A 171 4.17 0.34 -20.23
N GLY A 172 5.49 0.13 -20.06
CA GLY A 172 5.98 -1.11 -19.42
C GLY A 172 5.43 -1.31 -18.01
N GLY A 173 5.23 -0.23 -17.25
CA GLY A 173 4.61 -0.32 -15.91
C GLY A 173 3.15 -0.71 -15.95
N ALA A 174 2.36 -0.18 -16.89
CA ALA A 174 0.97 -0.60 -17.08
C ALA A 174 0.89 -2.08 -17.51
N GLN A 175 1.81 -2.52 -18.38
CA GLN A 175 1.91 -3.93 -18.78
C GLN A 175 2.22 -4.84 -17.58
N LEU A 176 3.16 -4.43 -16.71
CA LEU A 176 3.47 -5.16 -15.48
C LEU A 176 2.23 -5.32 -14.60
N VAL A 177 1.50 -4.22 -14.35
CA VAL A 177 0.27 -4.25 -13.53
C VAL A 177 -0.77 -5.18 -14.13
N GLN A 178 -0.99 -5.14 -15.45
CA GLN A 178 -1.93 -6.06 -16.13
C GLN A 178 -1.53 -7.53 -15.96
N LYS A 179 -0.24 -7.86 -16.10
CA LYS A 179 0.25 -9.22 -15.90
C LYS A 179 0.05 -9.71 -14.47
N LEU A 180 0.32 -8.86 -13.49
CA LEU A 180 0.10 -9.18 -12.08
C LEU A 180 -1.39 -9.36 -11.76
N LEU A 181 -2.27 -8.52 -12.29
CA LEU A 181 -3.73 -8.68 -12.14
C LEU A 181 -4.24 -9.97 -12.77
N ALA A 182 -3.75 -10.32 -13.95
CA ALA A 182 -4.09 -11.60 -14.58
C ALA A 182 -3.60 -12.79 -13.75
N ALA A 183 -2.43 -12.68 -13.11
CA ALA A 183 -1.92 -13.69 -12.19
C ALA A 183 -2.75 -13.80 -10.90
N CYS A 184 -3.24 -12.69 -10.36
CA CYS A 184 -4.20 -12.69 -9.26
C CYS A 184 -5.51 -13.38 -9.65
N ALA A 185 -6.06 -13.03 -10.81
CA ALA A 185 -7.31 -13.64 -11.31
C ALA A 185 -7.18 -15.15 -11.50
N LYS A 186 -6.06 -15.64 -12.07
CA LYS A 186 -5.79 -17.08 -12.20
C LYS A 186 -5.78 -17.83 -10.88
N ARG A 187 -5.42 -17.17 -9.80
CA ARG A 187 -5.35 -17.70 -8.42
C ARG A 187 -6.64 -17.51 -7.63
N GLY A 188 -7.64 -16.84 -8.21
CA GLY A 188 -8.87 -16.50 -7.51
C GLY A 188 -8.68 -15.43 -6.42
N ILE A 189 -7.58 -14.67 -6.46
CA ILE A 189 -7.34 -13.56 -5.54
C ILE A 189 -8.29 -12.42 -5.91
N GLU A 190 -9.14 -12.04 -4.97
CA GLU A 190 -10.13 -10.99 -5.18
C GLU A 190 -9.47 -9.60 -5.05
N VAL A 191 -9.62 -8.76 -6.08
CA VAL A 191 -9.24 -7.34 -6.06
C VAL A 191 -10.52 -6.51 -6.02
N LYS A 192 -10.79 -5.91 -4.87
CA LYS A 192 -11.97 -5.08 -4.63
C LYS A 192 -11.65 -3.63 -4.93
N TYR A 193 -12.20 -3.12 -6.01
CA TYR A 193 -12.12 -1.70 -6.38
C TYR A 193 -13.13 -0.86 -5.60
N GLN A 194 -12.90 0.45 -5.53
CA GLN A 194 -13.72 1.40 -4.76
C GLN A 194 -13.82 1.04 -3.26
N HIS A 195 -12.76 0.44 -2.73
CA HIS A 195 -12.63 0.07 -1.33
C HIS A 195 -11.47 0.85 -0.71
N LYS A 196 -11.75 2.08 -0.24
CA LYS A 196 -10.75 2.95 0.37
C LYS A 196 -10.56 2.55 1.84
N ALA A 197 -9.40 2.03 2.19
CA ALA A 197 -9.03 1.83 3.60
C ALA A 197 -9.01 3.18 4.33
N VAL A 198 -9.68 3.27 5.46
CA VAL A 198 -9.85 4.52 6.23
C VAL A 198 -9.42 4.38 7.69
N GLU A 199 -9.33 3.14 8.20
CA GLU A 199 -9.01 2.88 9.60
C GLU A 199 -8.41 1.48 9.74
N LEU A 200 -7.32 1.34 10.51
CA LEU A 200 -6.81 0.05 10.93
C LEU A 200 -7.54 -0.40 12.20
N ILE A 201 -7.96 -1.65 12.23
CA ILE A 201 -8.61 -2.26 13.40
C ILE A 201 -7.53 -2.99 14.19
N HIS A 202 -7.42 -2.67 15.47
CA HIS A 202 -6.47 -3.30 16.40
C HIS A 202 -7.20 -3.92 17.60
N ASP A 203 -6.54 -4.85 18.25
CA ASP A 203 -6.96 -5.36 19.54
C ASP A 203 -6.49 -4.45 20.69
N ASP A 204 -6.80 -4.83 21.92
CA ASP A 204 -6.43 -4.08 23.13
C ASP A 204 -4.90 -3.98 23.33
N LEU A 205 -4.10 -4.80 22.63
CA LEU A 205 -2.64 -4.78 22.64
C LEU A 205 -2.07 -4.04 21.42
N TYR A 206 -2.89 -3.30 20.69
CA TYR A 206 -2.54 -2.57 19.47
C TYR A 206 -2.05 -3.44 18.31
N ALA A 207 -2.26 -4.76 18.34
CA ALA A 207 -2.00 -5.62 17.20
C ALA A 207 -3.07 -5.40 16.12
N VAL A 208 -2.64 -5.14 14.89
CA VAL A 208 -3.56 -4.92 13.76
C VAL A 208 -4.28 -6.23 13.43
N LYS A 209 -5.61 -6.19 13.45
CA LYS A 209 -6.51 -7.32 13.20
C LYS A 209 -7.34 -7.18 11.94
N GLY A 210 -7.29 -6.04 11.30
CA GLY A 210 -8.08 -5.81 10.08
C GLY A 210 -8.10 -4.35 9.65
N VAL A 211 -9.02 -4.06 8.76
CA VAL A 211 -9.20 -2.72 8.21
C VAL A 211 -10.68 -2.44 7.97
N LYS A 212 -11.07 -1.19 8.18
CA LYS A 212 -12.34 -0.63 7.77
C LYS A 212 -12.15 0.12 6.47
N ALA A 213 -12.97 -0.19 5.48
CA ALA A 213 -12.93 0.45 4.17
C ALA A 213 -14.24 1.18 3.88
N ALA A 214 -14.12 2.38 3.31
CA ALA A 214 -15.24 3.11 2.73
C ALA A 214 -15.49 2.57 1.32
N THR A 215 -16.75 2.26 1.02
CA THR A 215 -17.22 1.75 -0.28
C THR A 215 -18.46 2.53 -0.73
N PRO A 216 -18.90 2.40 -2.00
CA PRO A 216 -20.14 3.04 -2.45
C PRO A 216 -21.39 2.65 -1.63
N GLU A 217 -21.41 1.44 -1.06
CA GLU A 217 -22.52 0.95 -0.24
C GLU A 217 -22.36 1.27 1.26
N GLY A 218 -21.36 2.04 1.65
CA GLY A 218 -21.04 2.37 3.04
C GLY A 218 -19.75 1.71 3.54
N PHE A 219 -19.58 1.62 4.84
CA PHE A 219 -18.37 1.04 5.43
C PHE A 219 -18.46 -0.48 5.49
N LYS A 220 -17.37 -1.14 5.12
CA LYS A 220 -17.18 -2.60 5.25
C LYS A 220 -15.93 -2.90 6.07
N THR A 221 -15.98 -4.01 6.81
CA THR A 221 -14.89 -4.47 7.66
C THR A 221 -14.25 -5.73 7.06
N PHE A 222 -12.92 -5.73 6.99
CA PHE A 222 -12.09 -6.83 6.52
C PHE A 222 -11.14 -7.25 7.63
N MET A 223 -11.36 -8.43 8.20
CA MET A 223 -10.49 -8.97 9.26
C MET A 223 -9.33 -9.74 8.65
N ALA A 224 -8.16 -9.63 9.26
CA ALA A 224 -6.92 -10.26 8.82
C ALA A 224 -6.30 -11.06 9.97
N ARG A 225 -6.26 -12.39 9.85
CA ARG A 225 -5.69 -13.27 10.89
C ARG A 225 -4.17 -13.15 10.98
N GLY A 226 -3.50 -13.02 9.85
CA GLY A 226 -2.04 -12.88 9.73
C GLY A 226 -1.56 -11.43 9.70
N GLY A 227 -2.39 -10.49 9.21
CA GLY A 227 -2.04 -9.07 9.19
C GLY A 227 -2.50 -8.31 7.96
N VAL A 228 -2.20 -7.02 7.95
CA VAL A 228 -2.52 -6.07 6.88
C VAL A 228 -1.24 -5.61 6.22
N CYS A 229 -1.15 -5.78 4.90
CA CYS A 229 -0.04 -5.27 4.09
C CYS A 229 -0.41 -3.89 3.52
N ILE A 230 0.33 -2.84 3.90
CA ILE A 230 0.12 -1.48 3.39
C ILE A 230 0.99 -1.28 2.15
N ALA A 231 0.37 -1.22 0.98
CA ALA A 231 1.01 -1.03 -0.33
C ALA A 231 0.39 0.15 -1.12
N THR A 232 -0.06 1.17 -0.39
CA THR A 232 -0.84 2.30 -0.92
C THR A 232 -0.04 3.35 -1.68
N GLY A 233 1.27 3.16 -1.80
CA GLY A 233 2.18 4.10 -2.47
C GLY A 233 2.56 5.29 -1.59
N GLY A 234 2.89 6.41 -2.23
CA GLY A 234 3.38 7.61 -1.55
C GLY A 234 2.39 8.77 -1.57
N PHE A 235 2.92 9.99 -1.39
CA PHE A 235 2.14 11.22 -1.22
C PHE A 235 2.39 12.29 -2.30
N SER A 236 2.94 11.93 -3.45
CA SER A 236 3.35 12.90 -4.49
C SER A 236 2.20 13.76 -5.06
N ALA A 237 0.94 13.32 -4.89
CA ALA A 237 -0.25 14.06 -5.29
C ALA A 237 -0.89 14.86 -4.14
N ASN A 238 -0.24 14.94 -2.98
CA ASN A 238 -0.71 15.73 -1.84
C ASN A 238 0.22 16.93 -1.63
N PRO A 239 -0.18 18.15 -2.06
CA PRO A 239 0.69 19.34 -1.98
C PRO A 239 1.11 19.71 -0.56
N GLU A 240 0.22 19.49 0.43
CA GLU A 240 0.53 19.78 1.84
C GLU A 240 1.61 18.86 2.38
N MET A 241 1.55 17.56 2.06
CA MET A 241 2.59 16.61 2.44
C MET A 241 3.90 16.86 1.69
N VAL A 242 3.82 17.23 0.40
CA VAL A 242 4.99 17.60 -0.41
C VAL A 242 5.67 18.84 0.20
N ASP A 243 4.91 19.86 0.56
CA ASP A 243 5.43 21.05 1.22
C ASP A 243 6.10 20.70 2.57
N ARG A 244 5.41 19.92 3.39
CA ARG A 244 5.85 19.58 4.75
C ARG A 244 7.10 18.70 4.78
N TYR A 245 7.18 17.69 3.91
CA TYR A 245 8.23 16.65 3.99
C TYR A 245 9.35 16.83 2.97
N ILE A 246 9.11 17.56 1.88
CA ILE A 246 10.10 17.80 0.81
C ILE A 246 10.49 19.28 0.76
N GLY A 247 9.53 20.17 0.92
CA GLY A 247 9.72 21.63 0.93
C GLY A 247 8.89 22.35 -0.14
N GLY A 248 8.59 23.62 0.12
CA GLY A 248 7.70 24.44 -0.72
C GLY A 248 8.14 24.63 -2.18
N TRP A 249 9.43 24.44 -2.47
CA TRP A 249 9.92 24.44 -3.86
C TRP A 249 9.34 23.28 -4.70
N ALA A 250 9.10 22.13 -4.07
CA ALA A 250 8.62 20.94 -4.75
C ALA A 250 7.13 21.02 -5.12
N THR A 251 6.34 21.84 -4.43
CA THR A 251 4.92 22.05 -4.75
C THR A 251 4.71 22.72 -6.11
N ARG A 252 5.73 23.40 -6.63
CA ARG A 252 5.73 24.06 -7.95
C ARG A 252 6.11 23.12 -9.10
N MET A 253 6.48 21.88 -8.79
CA MET A 253 6.83 20.87 -9.80
C MET A 253 5.58 20.25 -10.41
N VAL A 254 5.66 19.90 -11.69
CA VAL A 254 4.56 19.19 -12.37
C VAL A 254 4.53 17.73 -11.91
N LEU A 255 3.40 17.30 -11.40
CA LEU A 255 3.18 15.88 -11.05
C LEU A 255 3.25 15.01 -12.33
N ARG A 256 4.21 14.08 -12.36
CA ARG A 256 4.41 13.10 -13.44
C ARG A 256 3.95 11.69 -13.02
N GLY A 257 2.91 11.60 -12.22
CA GLY A 257 2.41 10.34 -11.68
C GLY A 257 0.91 10.35 -11.44
N SER A 258 0.43 9.35 -10.72
CA SER A 258 -0.97 9.21 -10.38
C SER A 258 -1.42 10.32 -9.41
N LYS A 259 -2.60 10.87 -9.69
CA LYS A 259 -3.30 11.80 -8.77
C LYS A 259 -3.86 11.08 -7.53
N SER A 260 -3.79 9.76 -7.47
CA SER A 260 -4.29 8.97 -6.35
C SER A 260 -3.25 8.69 -5.26
N THR A 261 -1.99 9.11 -5.45
CA THR A 261 -0.93 8.95 -4.45
C THR A 261 -0.97 10.09 -3.42
N THR A 262 -1.90 10.01 -2.49
CA THR A 262 -2.30 11.09 -1.58
C THR A 262 -1.84 10.89 -0.13
N GLY A 263 -1.10 9.79 0.16
CA GLY A 263 -0.38 9.62 1.42
C GLY A 263 -1.23 9.20 2.62
N GLU A 264 -2.37 8.54 2.41
CA GLU A 264 -3.26 8.16 3.52
C GLU A 264 -2.66 7.13 4.51
N ASN A 265 -1.51 6.59 4.18
CA ASN A 265 -0.79 5.61 5.01
C ASN A 265 0.42 6.19 5.77
N ILE A 266 0.62 7.51 5.70
CA ILE A 266 1.79 8.21 6.27
C ILE A 266 1.40 9.05 7.48
#